data_7f8142d4979a68f699ef986597215b6d
#
_entry.id   7f8142d4979a68f699ef986597215b6d
#
_cell.length_a   1.000
_cell.length_b   1.000
_cell.length_c   1.000
_cell.angle_alpha   90.00
_cell.angle_beta   90.00
_cell.angle_gamma   90.00
#
_symmetry.space_group_name_H-M   'P 1'
#
loop_
_entity.id
_entity.type
_entity.pdbx_description
1 polymer ?
#
loop_
_entity_poly.entity_id
_entity_poly.type
_entity_poly.pdbx_seq_one_letter_code
_entity_poly.pdbx_strand_id
1 'polypeptide(L)'
;IKFERTSVMNLENAIRGARNPMNSWGRMDSAYDEDGNYILGPNDLDLAKRLRRAGSDHRKYVRQIFVSVDITAPLYWWKEYDTYKVATVANSTSTMHKIHSRPFSIDDFSHDHMTPETLAFMETVVGRLEAIRLKYMEEGKNKEDWYDMIQLLPSSYNQMRTCTMNYETLINIYYARKAHKLEEWHSFCRWIESLPYAKELIVAAEE
;
A
#
# COMPACT_ATOMS: atom_id res chain seq x y z
N ILE A 1 6.82 7.57 -3.57
CA ILE A 1 5.76 6.85 -2.82
C ILE A 1 6.00 6.96 -1.32
N LYS A 2 4.93 7.12 -0.51
CA LYS A 2 4.99 7.32 0.93
C LYS A 2 4.03 6.35 1.62
N PHE A 3 4.44 5.83 2.78
CA PHE A 3 3.65 4.91 3.62
C PHE A 3 3.50 5.52 5.01
N GLU A 4 2.27 5.63 5.50
CA GLU A 4 1.96 6.23 6.79
C GLU A 4 0.91 5.40 7.54
N ARG A 5 0.88 5.50 8.86
CA ARG A 5 -0.13 4.87 9.72
C ARG A 5 -0.28 3.35 9.47
N THR A 6 0.83 2.66 9.23
CA THR A 6 0.84 1.20 9.09
C THR A 6 0.36 0.54 10.38
N SER A 7 -0.61 -0.37 10.27
CA SER A 7 -1.14 -1.17 11.38
C SER A 7 -1.28 -2.62 10.94
N VAL A 8 -0.75 -3.55 11.75
CA VAL A 8 -0.90 -4.99 11.54
C VAL A 8 -1.86 -5.55 12.58
N MET A 9 -2.82 -6.33 12.16
CA MET A 9 -3.94 -6.77 12.98
C MET A 9 -4.14 -8.27 12.93
N ASN A 10 -4.72 -8.83 14.02
CA ASN A 10 -5.23 -10.20 14.10
C ASN A 10 -4.15 -11.30 14.10
N LEU A 11 -2.91 -10.97 14.42
CA LEU A 11 -1.80 -11.95 14.45
C LEU A 11 -2.08 -13.06 15.46
N GLU A 12 -2.58 -12.74 16.66
CA GLU A 12 -2.94 -13.70 17.71
C GLU A 12 -3.93 -14.77 17.20
N ASN A 13 -5.07 -14.35 16.62
CA ASN A 13 -6.08 -15.28 16.14
C ASN A 13 -5.59 -16.10 14.93
N ALA A 14 -4.76 -15.53 14.08
CA ALA A 14 -4.16 -16.24 12.96
C ALA A 14 -3.25 -17.38 13.44
N ILE A 15 -2.40 -17.14 14.44
CA ILE A 15 -1.51 -18.14 15.04
C ILE A 15 -2.29 -19.18 15.81
N ARG A 16 -3.27 -18.78 16.63
CA ARG A 16 -4.16 -19.72 17.33
C ARG A 16 -4.90 -20.61 16.34
N GLY A 17 -5.42 -20.02 15.25
CA GLY A 17 -6.11 -20.76 14.18
C GLY A 17 -5.22 -21.75 13.45
N ALA A 18 -3.93 -21.45 13.28
CA ALA A 18 -2.94 -22.36 12.69
C ALA A 18 -2.74 -23.65 13.51
N ARG A 19 -3.07 -23.65 14.82
CA ARG A 19 -2.98 -24.80 15.71
C ARG A 19 -4.23 -25.68 15.74
N ASN A 20 -5.35 -25.19 15.19
CA ASN A 20 -6.63 -25.90 15.19
C ASN A 20 -6.56 -27.33 14.60
N PRO A 21 -5.90 -27.57 13.44
CA PRO A 21 -5.91 -28.89 12.82
C PRO A 21 -5.34 -30.01 13.68
N MET A 22 -4.43 -29.69 14.58
CA MET A 22 -3.75 -30.65 15.45
C MET A 22 -4.14 -30.49 16.93
N ASN A 23 -5.13 -29.64 17.25
CA ASN A 23 -5.54 -29.32 18.60
C ASN A 23 -4.34 -28.96 19.52
N SER A 24 -3.32 -28.29 18.96
CA SER A 24 -2.03 -28.08 19.64
C SER A 24 -1.94 -26.77 20.41
N TRP A 25 -3.05 -26.22 20.89
CA TRP A 25 -3.11 -24.93 21.62
C TRP A 25 -2.27 -24.92 22.89
N GLY A 26 -2.12 -26.08 23.58
CA GLY A 26 -1.26 -26.19 24.75
C GLY A 26 0.24 -25.98 24.50
N ARG A 27 0.64 -25.82 23.23
CA ARG A 27 2.01 -25.49 22.82
C ARG A 27 2.20 -24.02 22.45
N MET A 28 1.15 -23.20 22.57
CA MET A 28 1.25 -21.75 22.34
C MET A 28 2.19 -21.13 23.37
N ASP A 29 3.10 -20.29 22.88
CA ASP A 29 4.09 -19.58 23.68
C ASP A 29 4.23 -18.10 23.32
N SER A 30 3.31 -17.59 22.50
CA SER A 30 3.21 -16.17 22.16
C SER A 30 2.44 -15.40 23.23
N ALA A 31 2.80 -14.15 23.46
CA ALA A 31 2.17 -13.28 24.43
C ALA A 31 2.24 -11.81 24.02
N TYR A 32 1.45 -10.96 24.66
CA TYR A 32 1.58 -9.51 24.54
C TYR A 32 2.74 -9.00 25.38
N ASP A 33 3.51 -8.07 24.83
CA ASP A 33 4.54 -7.33 25.56
C ASP A 33 3.91 -6.17 26.38
N GLU A 34 4.75 -5.41 27.10
CA GLU A 34 4.33 -4.28 27.92
C GLU A 34 3.71 -3.14 27.09
N ASP A 35 4.06 -3.02 25.80
CA ASP A 35 3.56 -2.02 24.86
C ASP A 35 2.26 -2.48 24.14
N GLY A 36 1.78 -3.70 24.43
CA GLY A 36 0.58 -4.26 23.82
C GLY A 36 0.80 -4.86 22.43
N ASN A 37 2.04 -5.14 22.03
CA ASN A 37 2.34 -5.85 20.80
C ASN A 37 2.30 -7.36 21.02
N TYR A 38 1.68 -8.10 20.10
CA TYR A 38 1.67 -9.56 20.17
C TYR A 38 2.99 -10.13 19.63
N ILE A 39 3.78 -10.72 20.53
CA ILE A 39 5.10 -11.27 20.24
C ILE A 39 5.00 -12.78 20.08
N LEU A 40 5.45 -13.30 18.94
CA LEU A 40 5.47 -14.74 18.68
C LEU A 40 6.59 -15.42 19.50
N GLY A 41 6.22 -16.41 20.27
CA GLY A 41 7.16 -17.30 20.92
C GLY A 41 7.82 -18.27 19.92
N PRO A 42 8.93 -18.92 20.32
CA PRO A 42 9.68 -19.82 19.44
C PRO A 42 8.85 -20.95 18.83
N ASN A 43 7.94 -21.56 19.59
CA ASN A 43 7.10 -22.66 19.10
C ASN A 43 6.06 -22.19 18.08
N ASP A 44 5.46 -21.03 18.30
CA ASP A 44 4.46 -20.44 17.40
C ASP A 44 5.14 -19.95 16.11
N LEU A 45 6.30 -19.31 16.22
CA LEU A 45 7.07 -18.86 15.07
C LEU A 45 7.57 -20.04 14.20
N ASP A 46 8.06 -21.12 14.84
CA ASP A 46 8.46 -22.32 14.11
C ASP A 46 7.29 -22.96 13.35
N LEU A 47 6.13 -23.09 13.99
CA LEU A 47 4.91 -23.57 13.34
C LEU A 47 4.53 -22.70 12.13
N ALA A 48 4.51 -21.38 12.34
CA ALA A 48 4.17 -20.43 11.28
C ALA A 48 5.11 -20.56 10.07
N LYS A 49 6.43 -20.62 10.30
CA LYS A 49 7.45 -20.82 9.25
C LYS A 49 7.25 -22.12 8.50
N ARG A 50 7.02 -23.24 9.19
CA ARG A 50 6.78 -24.54 8.56
C ARG A 50 5.52 -24.52 7.68
N LEU A 51 4.41 -23.97 8.20
CA LEU A 51 3.17 -23.84 7.42
C LEU A 51 3.33 -22.91 6.22
N ARG A 52 4.13 -21.82 6.35
CA ARG A 52 4.43 -20.90 5.26
C ARG A 52 5.15 -21.62 4.10
N ARG A 53 6.14 -22.47 4.42
CA ARG A 53 6.93 -23.24 3.44
C ARG A 53 6.15 -24.39 2.82
N ALA A 54 5.16 -24.93 3.50
CA ALA A 54 4.36 -26.08 3.03
C ALA A 54 3.35 -25.73 1.92
N GLY A 55 3.32 -24.47 1.45
CA GLY A 55 2.52 -24.04 0.31
C GLY A 55 1.17 -23.39 0.69
N SER A 56 0.42 -22.98 -0.32
CA SER A 56 -0.80 -22.17 -0.20
C SER A 56 -1.90 -22.81 0.65
N ASP A 57 -2.03 -24.14 0.62
CA ASP A 57 -3.05 -24.88 1.36
C ASP A 57 -2.78 -24.92 2.85
N HIS A 58 -1.52 -24.86 3.25
CA HIS A 58 -1.08 -24.91 4.63
C HIS A 58 -0.91 -23.52 5.25
N ARG A 59 -0.53 -22.51 4.46
CA ARG A 59 -0.29 -21.15 4.93
C ARG A 59 -1.56 -20.28 5.01
N LYS A 60 -2.77 -20.87 4.98
CA LYS A 60 -4.02 -20.09 5.01
C LYS A 60 -4.19 -19.17 6.24
N TYR A 61 -3.47 -19.42 7.33
CA TYR A 61 -3.44 -18.51 8.50
C TYR A 61 -2.96 -17.10 8.14
N VAL A 62 -2.03 -16.95 7.17
CA VAL A 62 -1.55 -15.61 6.74
C VAL A 62 -2.65 -14.77 6.09
N ARG A 63 -3.73 -15.40 5.61
CA ARG A 63 -4.91 -14.68 5.09
C ARG A 63 -5.71 -13.97 6.18
N GLN A 64 -5.49 -14.36 7.44
CA GLN A 64 -6.12 -13.76 8.63
C GLN A 64 -5.27 -12.64 9.24
N ILE A 65 -4.02 -12.45 8.80
CA ILE A 65 -3.17 -11.33 9.23
C ILE A 65 -3.42 -10.15 8.30
N PHE A 66 -4.06 -9.11 8.81
CA PHE A 66 -4.41 -7.93 8.03
C PHE A 66 -3.42 -6.79 8.25
N VAL A 67 -3.23 -5.98 7.21
CA VAL A 67 -2.44 -4.75 7.26
C VAL A 67 -3.28 -3.61 6.71
N SER A 68 -3.36 -2.53 7.45
CA SER A 68 -3.92 -1.26 6.98
C SER A 68 -2.81 -0.21 6.92
N VAL A 69 -2.81 0.61 5.87
CA VAL A 69 -1.77 1.61 5.61
C VAL A 69 -2.32 2.73 4.74
N ASP A 70 -1.89 3.96 5.00
CA ASP A 70 -2.10 5.07 4.07
C ASP A 70 -0.93 5.13 3.09
N ILE A 71 -1.23 5.02 1.80
CA ILE A 71 -0.26 5.05 0.72
C ILE A 71 -0.51 6.28 -0.14
N THR A 72 0.50 7.14 -0.30
CA THR A 72 0.51 8.23 -1.27
C THR A 72 1.42 7.84 -2.43
N ALA A 73 0.84 7.72 -3.64
CA ALA A 73 1.53 7.25 -4.82
C ALA A 73 0.94 7.85 -6.11
N PRO A 74 1.71 7.88 -7.22
CA PRO A 74 1.22 8.42 -8.48
C PRO A 74 0.12 7.55 -9.11
N LEU A 75 -0.78 8.19 -9.88
CA LEU A 75 -1.89 7.50 -10.53
C LEU A 75 -1.42 6.36 -11.45
N TYR A 76 -0.26 6.50 -12.11
CA TYR A 76 0.28 5.42 -12.96
C TYR A 76 0.63 4.16 -12.15
N TRP A 77 1.11 4.30 -10.89
CA TRP A 77 1.35 3.17 -10.00
C TRP A 77 0.04 2.55 -9.49
N TRP A 78 -0.95 3.38 -9.16
CA TRP A 78 -2.26 2.91 -8.73
C TRP A 78 -2.96 2.05 -9.78
N LYS A 79 -2.79 2.34 -11.08
CA LYS A 79 -3.34 1.50 -12.16
C LYS A 79 -2.85 0.06 -12.09
N GLU A 80 -1.58 -0.15 -11.72
CA GLU A 80 -1.03 -1.49 -11.55
C GLU A 80 -1.46 -2.11 -10.21
N TYR A 81 -1.47 -1.33 -9.12
CA TYR A 81 -1.94 -1.79 -7.82
C TYR A 81 -3.40 -2.25 -7.87
N ASP A 82 -4.26 -1.59 -8.61
CA ASP A 82 -5.69 -1.92 -8.77
C ASP A 82 -5.93 -3.29 -9.46
N THR A 83 -4.90 -3.94 -9.97
CA THR A 83 -4.98 -5.34 -10.46
C THR A 83 -5.04 -6.36 -9.33
N TYR A 84 -4.58 -6.01 -8.12
CA TYR A 84 -4.60 -6.86 -6.92
C TYR A 84 -5.92 -6.68 -6.15
N LYS A 85 -7.00 -7.34 -6.64
CA LYS A 85 -8.35 -7.13 -6.09
C LYS A 85 -8.72 -8.10 -4.97
N VAL A 86 -8.04 -9.24 -4.88
CA VAL A 86 -8.38 -10.28 -3.89
C VAL A 86 -7.86 -9.86 -2.51
N ALA A 87 -8.76 -9.79 -1.54
CA ALA A 87 -8.47 -9.38 -0.17
C ALA A 87 -7.78 -8.02 -0.05
N THR A 88 -8.13 -7.09 -0.96
CA THR A 88 -7.63 -5.72 -0.96
C THR A 88 -8.80 -4.76 -1.03
N VAL A 89 -8.83 -3.78 -0.12
CA VAL A 89 -9.81 -2.69 -0.10
C VAL A 89 -9.05 -1.37 -0.01
N ALA A 90 -9.46 -0.38 -0.81
CA ALA A 90 -8.85 0.94 -0.82
C ALA A 90 -9.91 2.06 -0.81
N ASN A 91 -9.72 3.04 0.08
CA ASN A 91 -10.46 4.29 0.09
C ASN A 91 -9.54 5.43 -0.31
N SER A 92 -9.84 6.09 -1.43
CA SER A 92 -8.98 7.13 -2.01
C SER A 92 -9.46 8.53 -1.70
N THR A 93 -8.52 9.47 -1.61
CA THR A 93 -8.84 10.90 -1.75
C THR A 93 -9.42 11.16 -3.13
N SER A 94 -10.45 11.99 -3.20
CA SER A 94 -11.16 12.22 -4.45
C SER A 94 -10.49 13.29 -5.31
N THR A 95 -10.01 12.90 -6.48
CA THR A 95 -9.59 13.85 -7.52
C THR A 95 -10.78 14.57 -8.16
N MET A 96 -11.99 13.98 -8.11
CA MET A 96 -13.19 14.56 -8.71
C MET A 96 -13.84 15.65 -7.84
N HIS A 97 -13.92 15.43 -6.52
CA HIS A 97 -14.66 16.31 -5.62
C HIS A 97 -13.78 17.34 -4.91
N LYS A 98 -12.47 17.09 -4.80
CA LYS A 98 -11.58 17.89 -3.97
C LYS A 98 -10.31 18.36 -4.66
N ILE A 99 -10.14 18.10 -5.95
CA ILE A 99 -8.94 18.48 -6.70
C ILE A 99 -8.66 19.99 -6.63
N HIS A 100 -9.72 20.81 -6.54
CA HIS A 100 -9.64 22.26 -6.48
C HIS A 100 -9.46 22.83 -5.06
N SER A 101 -9.48 21.98 -4.02
CA SER A 101 -9.59 22.43 -2.62
C SER A 101 -8.31 23.09 -2.08
N ARG A 102 -7.18 22.90 -2.73
CA ARG A 102 -5.89 23.53 -2.40
C ARG A 102 -5.14 23.90 -3.69
N PRO A 103 -4.18 24.83 -3.63
CA PRO A 103 -3.32 25.14 -4.76
C PRO A 103 -2.56 23.92 -5.28
N PHE A 104 -2.33 23.86 -6.58
CA PHE A 104 -1.41 22.90 -7.17
C PHE A 104 0.03 23.32 -6.97
N SER A 105 0.90 22.36 -6.67
CA SER A 105 2.35 22.52 -6.62
C SER A 105 3.05 21.37 -7.32
N ILE A 106 4.32 21.52 -7.66
CA ILE A 106 5.12 20.44 -8.26
C ILE A 106 5.22 19.21 -7.30
N ASP A 107 5.18 19.44 -5.99
CA ASP A 107 5.23 18.38 -4.96
C ASP A 107 4.00 17.47 -4.96
N ASP A 108 2.92 17.89 -5.65
CA ASP A 108 1.74 17.04 -5.84
C ASP A 108 1.96 15.92 -6.86
N PHE A 109 3.10 15.93 -7.54
CA PHE A 109 3.41 15.03 -8.65
C PHE A 109 4.73 14.30 -8.40
N SER A 110 4.80 13.03 -8.77
CA SER A 110 6.07 12.30 -8.81
C SER A 110 6.90 12.81 -9.98
N HIS A 111 8.08 13.32 -9.69
CA HIS A 111 8.97 13.97 -10.68
C HIS A 111 10.46 13.63 -10.47
N ASP A 112 10.78 12.78 -9.51
CA ASP A 112 12.12 12.39 -9.07
C ASP A 112 12.99 11.74 -10.17
N HIS A 113 12.39 11.22 -11.24
CA HIS A 113 13.08 10.66 -12.40
C HIS A 113 12.94 11.49 -13.68
N MET A 114 12.38 12.70 -13.60
CA MET A 114 12.27 13.59 -14.75
C MET A 114 13.62 14.23 -15.08
N THR A 115 13.93 14.35 -16.40
CA THR A 115 15.05 15.19 -16.84
C THR A 115 14.75 16.67 -16.54
N PRO A 116 15.79 17.53 -16.43
CA PRO A 116 15.57 18.97 -16.17
C PRO A 116 14.63 19.64 -17.19
N GLU A 117 14.71 19.27 -18.46
CA GLU A 117 13.83 19.77 -19.52
C GLU A 117 12.39 19.34 -19.29
N THR A 118 12.16 18.06 -18.98
CA THR A 118 10.82 17.51 -18.70
C THR A 118 10.24 18.13 -17.43
N LEU A 119 11.05 18.34 -16.39
CA LEU A 119 10.63 18.99 -15.16
C LEU A 119 10.18 20.44 -15.39
N ALA A 120 10.95 21.22 -16.16
CA ALA A 120 10.56 22.61 -16.53
C ALA A 120 9.23 22.66 -17.30
N PHE A 121 8.99 21.67 -18.18
CA PHE A 121 7.69 21.57 -18.86
C PHE A 121 6.57 21.17 -17.89
N MET A 122 6.84 20.25 -16.97
CA MET A 122 5.88 19.86 -15.94
C MET A 122 5.47 21.03 -15.02
N GLU A 123 6.43 21.90 -14.65
CA GLU A 123 6.14 23.14 -13.91
C GLU A 123 5.18 24.06 -14.68
N THR A 124 5.32 24.13 -16.01
CA THR A 124 4.38 24.87 -16.88
C THR A 124 2.97 24.26 -16.83
N VAL A 125 2.86 22.92 -16.86
CA VAL A 125 1.58 22.20 -16.72
C VAL A 125 0.94 22.48 -15.38
N VAL A 126 1.73 22.42 -14.28
CA VAL A 126 1.27 22.72 -12.92
C VAL A 126 0.77 24.16 -12.82
N GLY A 127 1.51 25.13 -13.39
CA GLY A 127 1.08 26.52 -13.45
C GLY A 127 -0.24 26.70 -14.22
N ARG A 128 -0.44 25.94 -15.31
CA ARG A 128 -1.72 25.95 -16.04
C ARG A 128 -2.87 25.37 -15.22
N LEU A 129 -2.65 24.25 -14.53
CA LEU A 129 -3.63 23.65 -13.62
C LEU A 129 -4.04 24.63 -12.52
N GLU A 130 -3.09 25.33 -11.92
CA GLU A 130 -3.36 26.33 -10.88
C GLU A 130 -4.15 27.52 -11.45
N ALA A 131 -3.82 28.00 -12.63
CA ALA A 131 -4.58 29.07 -13.29
C ALA A 131 -6.04 28.68 -13.56
N ILE A 132 -6.28 27.43 -14.02
CA ILE A 132 -7.63 26.89 -14.21
C ILE A 132 -8.36 26.77 -12.85
N ARG A 133 -7.67 26.30 -11.81
CA ARG A 133 -8.25 26.20 -10.46
C ARG A 133 -8.69 27.56 -9.93
N LEU A 134 -7.87 28.59 -10.06
CA LEU A 134 -8.20 29.94 -9.62
C LEU A 134 -9.43 30.46 -10.36
N LYS A 135 -9.45 30.35 -11.69
CA LYS A 135 -10.61 30.70 -12.51
C LYS A 135 -11.87 29.97 -12.07
N TYR A 136 -11.79 28.64 -11.88
CA TYR A 136 -12.90 27.83 -11.37
C TYR A 136 -13.44 28.33 -10.04
N MET A 137 -12.56 28.75 -9.12
CA MET A 137 -12.96 29.26 -7.80
C MET A 137 -13.61 30.64 -7.87
N GLU A 138 -13.15 31.51 -8.79
CA GLU A 138 -13.64 32.88 -8.97
C GLU A 138 -14.94 32.96 -9.76
N GLU A 139 -15.10 32.12 -10.79
CA GLU A 139 -16.22 32.15 -11.75
C GLU A 139 -17.40 31.21 -11.35
N GLY A 140 -17.58 30.94 -10.08
CA GLY A 140 -18.76 30.20 -9.58
C GLY A 140 -18.72 28.68 -9.84
N LYS A 141 -17.53 28.11 -10.00
CA LYS A 141 -17.30 26.64 -10.11
C LYS A 141 -17.97 26.02 -11.34
N ASN A 142 -17.76 26.62 -12.49
CA ASN A 142 -18.33 26.14 -13.72
C ASN A 142 -17.78 24.77 -14.12
N LYS A 143 -18.56 24.04 -14.95
CA LYS A 143 -18.26 22.65 -15.31
C LYS A 143 -17.11 22.54 -16.33
N GLU A 144 -16.87 23.55 -17.14
CA GLU A 144 -15.82 23.56 -18.18
C GLU A 144 -14.43 23.58 -17.52
N ASP A 145 -14.19 24.53 -16.63
CA ASP A 145 -12.93 24.62 -15.89
C ASP A 145 -12.70 23.39 -15.00
N TRP A 146 -13.77 22.79 -14.45
CA TRP A 146 -13.64 21.53 -13.72
C TRP A 146 -13.15 20.39 -14.63
N TYR A 147 -13.70 20.25 -15.84
CA TYR A 147 -13.25 19.26 -16.81
C TYR A 147 -11.82 19.52 -17.25
N ASP A 148 -11.44 20.77 -17.48
CA ASP A 148 -10.08 21.15 -17.85
C ASP A 148 -9.07 20.67 -16.80
N MET A 149 -9.35 20.87 -15.51
CA MET A 149 -8.49 20.34 -14.42
C MET A 149 -8.39 18.82 -14.46
N ILE A 150 -9.51 18.11 -14.61
CA ILE A 150 -9.54 16.64 -14.56
C ILE A 150 -8.84 16.03 -15.77
N GLN A 151 -9.09 16.56 -16.96
CA GLN A 151 -8.54 16.02 -18.21
C GLN A 151 -7.06 16.37 -18.41
N LEU A 152 -6.62 17.51 -17.89
CA LEU A 152 -5.21 17.92 -17.95
C LEU A 152 -4.36 17.25 -16.85
N LEU A 153 -4.96 16.65 -15.81
CA LEU A 153 -4.22 16.10 -14.67
C LEU A 153 -3.25 14.99 -15.12
N PRO A 154 -1.93 15.17 -14.96
CA PRO A 154 -0.95 14.15 -15.32
C PRO A 154 -1.09 12.89 -14.47
N SER A 155 -0.75 11.72 -15.04
CA SER A 155 -0.75 10.45 -14.31
C SER A 155 0.31 10.35 -13.20
N SER A 156 1.24 11.28 -13.14
CA SER A 156 2.21 11.45 -12.06
C SER A 156 1.62 12.10 -10.79
N TYR A 157 0.36 12.56 -10.83
CA TYR A 157 -0.34 13.10 -9.65
C TYR A 157 -0.39 12.08 -8.52
N ASN A 158 0.06 12.49 -7.33
CA ASN A 158 0.12 11.66 -6.14
C ASN A 158 -1.24 11.65 -5.41
N GLN A 159 -1.91 10.50 -5.44
CA GLN A 159 -3.16 10.27 -4.72
C GLN A 159 -2.91 9.47 -3.45
N MET A 160 -3.48 9.88 -2.33
CA MET A 160 -3.46 9.10 -1.11
C MET A 160 -4.66 8.15 -1.06
N ARG A 161 -4.39 6.89 -0.65
CA ARG A 161 -5.42 5.89 -0.38
C ARG A 161 -5.12 5.18 0.94
N THR A 162 -6.14 4.98 1.77
CA THR A 162 -6.08 4.03 2.89
C THR A 162 -6.38 2.64 2.33
N CYS A 163 -5.39 1.76 2.40
CA CYS A 163 -5.48 0.40 1.87
C CYS A 163 -5.46 -0.63 2.99
N THR A 164 -6.35 -1.63 2.92
CA THR A 164 -6.31 -2.80 3.79
C THR A 164 -6.15 -4.06 2.95
N MET A 165 -5.21 -4.92 3.32
CA MET A 165 -4.89 -6.17 2.66
C MET A 165 -4.40 -7.19 3.68
N ASN A 166 -4.19 -8.44 3.26
CA ASN A 166 -3.65 -9.46 4.15
C ASN A 166 -2.24 -9.93 3.71
N TYR A 167 -1.56 -10.69 4.56
CA TYR A 167 -0.21 -11.19 4.28
C TYR A 167 -0.15 -12.10 3.06
N GLU A 168 -1.20 -12.86 2.72
CA GLU A 168 -1.23 -13.66 1.48
C GLU A 168 -1.16 -12.77 0.23
N THR A 169 -1.92 -11.67 0.23
CA THR A 169 -1.86 -10.68 -0.86
C THR A 169 -0.47 -10.04 -0.95
N LEU A 170 0.13 -9.70 0.20
CA LEU A 170 1.49 -9.15 0.24
C LEU A 170 2.55 -10.13 -0.25
N ILE A 171 2.42 -11.44 0.04
CA ILE A 171 3.27 -12.49 -0.53
C ILE A 171 3.20 -12.44 -2.06
N ASN A 172 1.99 -12.45 -2.62
CA ASN A 172 1.79 -12.45 -4.07
C ASN A 172 2.35 -11.18 -4.73
N ILE A 173 2.12 -10.01 -4.13
CA ILE A 173 2.65 -8.74 -4.64
C ILE A 173 4.19 -8.74 -4.57
N TYR A 174 4.77 -9.12 -3.44
CA TYR A 174 6.22 -9.11 -3.24
C TYR A 174 6.95 -9.90 -4.33
N TYR A 175 6.56 -11.15 -4.55
CA TYR A 175 7.21 -12.00 -5.55
C TYR A 175 6.95 -11.54 -7.00
N ALA A 176 5.79 -10.94 -7.28
CA ALA A 176 5.49 -10.41 -8.60
C ALA A 176 6.22 -9.08 -8.89
N ARG A 177 6.59 -8.30 -7.86
CA ARG A 177 7.03 -6.91 -8.03
C ARG A 177 8.46 -6.61 -7.54
N LYS A 178 9.13 -7.50 -6.82
CA LYS A 178 10.49 -7.27 -6.28
C LYS A 178 11.56 -6.95 -7.35
N ALA A 179 11.34 -7.34 -8.60
CA ALA A 179 12.22 -7.05 -9.73
C ALA A 179 11.53 -6.17 -10.80
N HIS A 180 10.53 -5.38 -10.41
CA HIS A 180 9.79 -4.54 -11.34
C HIS A 180 10.61 -3.32 -11.78
N LYS A 181 10.27 -2.71 -12.95
CA LYS A 181 10.98 -1.56 -13.50
C LYS A 181 10.73 -0.25 -12.74
N LEU A 182 9.54 -0.11 -12.12
CA LEU A 182 9.18 1.09 -11.36
C LEU A 182 9.76 1.04 -9.94
N GLU A 183 10.48 2.07 -9.55
CA GLU A 183 11.09 2.22 -8.22
C GLU A 183 10.04 2.25 -7.08
N GLU A 184 8.82 2.69 -7.37
CA GLU A 184 7.71 2.67 -6.42
C GLU A 184 7.40 1.26 -5.94
N TRP A 185 7.54 0.23 -6.80
CA TRP A 185 7.38 -1.16 -6.40
C TRP A 185 8.52 -1.65 -5.52
N HIS A 186 9.75 -1.19 -5.76
CA HIS A 186 10.87 -1.48 -4.85
C HIS A 186 10.65 -0.85 -3.48
N SER A 187 10.13 0.38 -3.44
CA SER A 187 9.75 1.04 -2.18
C SER A 187 8.63 0.30 -1.46
N PHE A 188 7.63 -0.19 -2.20
CA PHE A 188 6.56 -1.02 -1.64
C PHE A 188 7.09 -2.34 -1.08
N CYS A 189 8.02 -3.01 -1.78
CA CYS A 189 8.66 -4.23 -1.29
C CYS A 189 9.49 -3.97 -0.01
N ARG A 190 10.24 -2.87 0.06
CA ARG A 190 10.96 -2.47 1.29
C ARG A 190 9.99 -2.20 2.45
N TRP A 191 8.85 -1.57 2.18
CA TRP A 191 7.81 -1.40 3.19
C TRP A 191 7.26 -2.75 3.66
N ILE A 192 6.98 -3.71 2.76
CA ILE A 192 6.58 -5.07 3.14
C ILE A 192 7.62 -5.72 4.05
N GLU A 193 8.91 -5.60 3.73
CA GLU A 193 10.02 -6.16 4.52
C GLU A 193 10.10 -5.58 5.94
N SER A 194 9.58 -4.38 6.16
CA SER A 194 9.52 -3.73 7.48
C SER A 194 8.38 -4.19 8.39
N LEU A 195 7.43 -4.98 7.86
CA LEU A 195 6.27 -5.45 8.63
C LEU A 195 6.69 -6.52 9.65
N PRO A 196 5.94 -6.66 10.76
CA PRO A 196 6.18 -7.70 11.75
C PRO A 196 6.27 -9.10 11.13
N TYR A 197 7.34 -9.81 11.42
CA TYR A 197 7.61 -11.17 10.92
C TYR A 197 7.60 -11.30 9.38
N ALA A 198 7.80 -10.20 8.65
CA ALA A 198 7.78 -10.22 7.19
C ALA A 198 8.84 -11.15 6.59
N LYS A 199 10.04 -11.20 7.18
CA LYS A 199 11.11 -12.09 6.73
C LYS A 199 10.70 -13.56 6.75
N GLU A 200 10.01 -13.98 7.80
CA GLU A 200 9.60 -15.37 8.03
C GLU A 200 8.31 -15.73 7.31
N LEU A 201 7.35 -14.79 7.23
CA LEU A 201 5.98 -15.07 6.80
C LEU A 201 5.67 -14.57 5.39
N ILE A 202 6.39 -13.57 4.89
CA ILE A 202 6.16 -12.99 3.57
C ILE A 202 7.34 -13.27 2.63
N VAL A 203 8.54 -12.81 3.00
CA VAL A 203 9.75 -12.81 2.16
C VAL A 203 10.45 -14.16 2.15
N ALA A 204 10.17 -15.06 3.12
CA ALA A 204 10.80 -16.38 3.22
C ALA A 204 10.90 -17.03 1.85
N ALA A 205 12.13 -17.34 1.42
CA ALA A 205 12.38 -18.03 0.17
C ALA A 205 11.58 -19.33 0.13
N GLU A 206 10.95 -19.60 -1.00
CA GLU A 206 10.51 -20.94 -1.34
C GLU A 206 11.81 -21.72 -1.60
N GLU A 207 12.23 -22.55 -0.63
CA GLU A 207 13.27 -23.55 -0.81
C GLU A 207 12.71 -24.72 -1.60
#